data_6ba3a335936ae3413fbd27c5334e08ff
#
_entry.id   6ba3a335936ae3413fbd27c5334e08ff
#
_cell.length_a   1.000
_cell.length_b   1.000
_cell.length_c   1.000
_cell.angle_alpha   90.00
_cell.angle_beta   90.00
_cell.angle_gamma   90.00
#
_symmetry.space_group_name_H-M   'P 1'
#
loop_
_entity.id
_entity.type
_entity.pdbx_description
1 polymer ?
#
loop_
_entity_poly.entity_id
_entity_poly.type
_entity_poly.pdbx_seq_one_letter_code
_entity_poly.pdbx_strand_id
1 'polypeptide(L)'
;KTLKDEDVDKDRGFKEILNSPVFRNFVISEDGKTSGVIVYIKQSQKLENIESKSKEEIENYKDQIKKQNHQNILEIRQVIQSYGDVGKIYLGGIPMIADDMMTFIKSDIVVFGIGVLLFIIATLWFVFRKLIWIIVPISSCIASVMIMTGLLGLLGWKVTVISSNFIALMLILTMAMNIHMSTRFLQLKKNSPSKNTLEIISLTTRKMFWPIFYTVLTTILAFLSLIFSEIKPIIDFGWMMTFGL
;
A
#
# COMPACT_ATOMS: atom_id res chain seq x y z
N LYS A 1 14.43 -46.95 2.61
CA LYS A 1 13.65 -47.14 3.86
C LYS A 1 13.07 -45.80 4.24
N THR A 2 11.82 -45.74 4.63
CA THR A 2 11.13 -44.56 5.10
C THR A 2 10.96 -44.64 6.63
N LEU A 3 10.75 -43.51 7.30
CA LEU A 3 10.46 -43.46 8.75
C LEU A 3 9.19 -44.23 9.16
N LYS A 4 8.41 -44.72 8.18
CA LYS A 4 7.19 -45.54 8.41
C LYS A 4 7.48 -47.04 8.47
N ASP A 5 8.69 -47.47 8.05
CA ASP A 5 9.07 -48.86 8.06
C ASP A 5 9.35 -49.30 9.50
N GLU A 6 8.84 -50.45 9.94
CA GLU A 6 8.92 -50.96 11.33
C GLU A 6 10.38 -51.22 11.77
N ASP A 7 11.28 -51.44 10.82
CA ASP A 7 12.71 -51.74 11.03
C ASP A 7 13.62 -50.49 11.15
N VAL A 8 13.06 -49.27 11.27
CA VAL A 8 13.84 -48.04 11.33
C VAL A 8 13.93 -47.54 12.77
N ASP A 9 15.13 -47.48 13.31
CA ASP A 9 15.41 -46.81 14.59
C ASP A 9 15.29 -45.29 14.40
N LYS A 10 14.16 -44.75 14.89
CA LYS A 10 13.79 -43.32 14.74
C LYS A 10 14.75 -42.42 15.50
N ASP A 11 15.25 -42.85 16.66
CA ASP A 11 16.15 -42.03 17.48
C ASP A 11 17.55 -41.92 16.83
N ARG A 12 18.02 -43.00 16.22
CA ARG A 12 19.26 -43.00 15.45
C ARG A 12 19.11 -42.14 14.18
N GLY A 13 18.00 -42.26 13.45
CA GLY A 13 17.74 -41.48 12.26
C GLY A 13 17.64 -39.97 12.58
N PHE A 14 17.04 -39.63 13.72
CA PHE A 14 16.96 -38.22 14.17
C PHE A 14 18.36 -37.65 14.49
N LYS A 15 19.21 -38.41 15.19
CA LYS A 15 20.60 -38.00 15.47
C LYS A 15 21.41 -37.83 14.18
N GLU A 16 21.24 -38.72 13.21
CA GLU A 16 21.90 -38.63 11.91
C GLU A 16 21.49 -37.38 11.15
N ILE A 17 20.19 -37.01 11.14
CA ILE A 17 19.68 -35.80 10.52
C ILE A 17 20.21 -34.53 11.22
N LEU A 18 20.22 -34.50 12.56
CA LEU A 18 20.77 -33.41 13.35
C LEU A 18 22.25 -33.14 13.11
N ASN A 19 23.02 -34.20 12.88
CA ASN A 19 24.47 -34.10 12.65
C ASN A 19 24.83 -33.96 11.16
N SER A 20 23.86 -34.06 10.28
CA SER A 20 24.11 -33.96 8.85
C SER A 20 24.41 -32.53 8.41
N PRO A 21 25.53 -32.25 7.73
CA PRO A 21 25.84 -30.92 7.23
C PRO A 21 24.86 -30.43 6.13
N VAL A 22 24.06 -31.34 5.56
CA VAL A 22 23.06 -31.03 4.50
C VAL A 22 21.72 -30.62 5.10
N PHE A 23 21.33 -31.24 6.22
CA PHE A 23 20.00 -31.00 6.81
C PHE A 23 20.02 -30.01 7.97
N ARG A 24 21.12 -29.96 8.73
CA ARG A 24 21.27 -29.02 9.84
C ARG A 24 21.25 -27.57 9.34
N ASN A 25 20.46 -26.73 9.97
CA ASN A 25 20.24 -25.32 9.63
C ASN A 25 19.55 -25.06 8.28
N PHE A 26 19.24 -26.07 7.47
CA PHE A 26 18.49 -25.92 6.23
C PHE A 26 17.08 -26.53 6.33
N VAL A 27 16.95 -27.69 6.92
CA VAL A 27 15.68 -28.42 7.06
C VAL A 27 15.31 -28.58 8.53
N ILE A 28 16.29 -28.73 9.41
CA ILE A 28 16.09 -28.87 10.85
C ILE A 28 17.02 -27.91 11.61
N SER A 29 16.49 -27.30 12.68
CA SER A 29 17.27 -26.43 13.56
C SER A 29 18.29 -27.24 14.38
N GLU A 30 19.32 -26.56 14.90
CA GLU A 30 20.37 -27.21 15.72
C GLU A 30 19.80 -27.88 16.96
N ASP A 31 18.74 -27.33 17.54
CA ASP A 31 18.07 -27.88 18.72
C ASP A 31 17.04 -28.97 18.38
N GLY A 32 16.85 -29.28 17.10
CA GLY A 32 15.91 -30.28 16.62
C GLY A 32 14.44 -29.96 16.82
N LYS A 33 14.08 -28.73 17.28
CA LYS A 33 12.70 -28.35 17.64
C LYS A 33 11.93 -27.73 16.49
N THR A 34 12.63 -27.27 15.46
CA THR A 34 12.00 -26.62 14.29
C THR A 34 12.42 -27.36 13.03
N SER A 35 11.46 -27.70 12.20
CA SER A 35 11.70 -28.36 10.92
C SER A 35 10.98 -27.61 9.79
N GLY A 36 11.59 -27.59 8.61
CA GLY A 36 11.03 -26.97 7.41
C GLY A 36 10.41 -28.01 6.47
N VAL A 37 9.21 -27.71 5.99
CA VAL A 37 8.56 -28.46 4.90
C VAL A 37 8.54 -27.56 3.67
N ILE A 38 9.17 -28.01 2.58
CA ILE A 38 9.21 -27.27 1.33
C ILE A 38 8.04 -27.73 0.46
N VAL A 39 7.14 -26.77 0.14
CA VAL A 39 6.00 -27.02 -0.74
C VAL A 39 6.25 -26.35 -2.08
N TYR A 40 6.26 -27.11 -3.14
CA TYR A 40 6.37 -26.59 -4.51
C TYR A 40 4.98 -26.34 -5.07
N ILE A 41 4.66 -25.07 -5.31
CA ILE A 41 3.40 -24.70 -5.96
C ILE A 41 3.58 -24.90 -7.47
N LYS A 42 2.75 -25.77 -8.07
CA LYS A 42 2.76 -25.98 -9.51
C LYS A 42 2.30 -24.71 -10.22
N GLN A 43 3.19 -24.08 -10.96
CA GLN A 43 2.82 -22.94 -11.80
C GLN A 43 1.85 -23.39 -12.88
N SER A 44 0.78 -22.61 -13.08
CA SER A 44 -0.05 -22.69 -14.29
C SER A 44 0.83 -22.50 -15.52
N GLN A 45 0.39 -23.09 -16.64
CA GLN A 45 1.10 -23.13 -17.92
C GLN A 45 1.90 -21.85 -18.19
N LYS A 46 3.22 -22.02 -18.44
CA LYS A 46 4.05 -20.92 -18.94
C LYS A 46 3.41 -20.36 -20.21
N LEU A 47 3.28 -19.04 -20.28
CA LEU A 47 3.00 -18.38 -21.56
C LEU A 47 4.13 -18.73 -22.54
N GLU A 48 3.89 -19.66 -23.45
CA GLU A 48 4.74 -19.84 -24.61
C GLU A 48 4.54 -18.63 -25.52
N ASN A 49 5.62 -18.03 -25.99
CA ASN A 49 5.68 -16.89 -26.92
C ASN A 49 5.06 -15.58 -26.39
N ILE A 50 5.65 -15.05 -25.29
CA ILE A 50 5.27 -13.73 -24.72
C ILE A 50 5.43 -12.59 -25.76
N GLU A 51 6.38 -12.71 -26.69
CA GLU A 51 6.71 -11.67 -27.67
C GLU A 51 5.62 -11.44 -28.75
N SER A 52 4.71 -12.39 -28.93
CA SER A 52 3.64 -12.33 -29.95
C SER A 52 2.26 -11.95 -29.40
N LYS A 53 2.12 -11.73 -28.07
CA LYS A 53 0.82 -11.46 -27.43
C LYS A 53 0.56 -9.98 -27.18
N SER A 54 -0.71 -9.59 -27.21
CA SER A 54 -1.11 -8.22 -26.92
C SER A 54 -0.85 -7.88 -25.44
N LYS A 55 -0.66 -6.59 -25.13
CA LYS A 55 -0.48 -6.12 -23.73
C LYS A 55 -1.64 -6.56 -22.84
N GLU A 56 -2.85 -6.57 -23.38
CA GLU A 56 -4.07 -6.96 -22.67
C GLU A 56 -4.09 -8.46 -22.31
N GLU A 57 -3.66 -9.34 -23.22
CA GLU A 57 -3.54 -10.78 -22.94
C GLU A 57 -2.49 -11.08 -21.86
N ILE A 58 -1.38 -10.36 -21.87
CA ILE A 58 -0.32 -10.49 -20.87
C ILE A 58 -0.83 -10.04 -19.50
N GLU A 59 -1.61 -8.96 -19.45
CA GLU A 59 -2.16 -8.42 -18.21
C GLU A 59 -3.24 -9.34 -17.62
N ASN A 60 -4.15 -9.84 -18.45
CA ASN A 60 -5.15 -10.84 -18.07
C ASN A 60 -4.49 -12.12 -17.52
N TYR A 61 -3.45 -12.60 -18.17
CA TYR A 61 -2.70 -13.76 -17.68
C TYR A 61 -2.03 -13.51 -16.32
N LYS A 62 -1.39 -12.36 -16.14
CA LYS A 62 -0.81 -11.98 -14.84
C LYS A 62 -1.85 -11.91 -13.73
N ASP A 63 -3.04 -11.42 -14.04
CA ASP A 63 -4.13 -11.36 -13.07
C ASP A 63 -4.71 -12.73 -12.73
N GLN A 64 -4.76 -13.63 -13.70
CA GLN A 64 -5.12 -15.04 -13.44
C GLN A 64 -4.10 -15.72 -12.53
N ILE A 65 -2.78 -15.54 -12.79
CA ILE A 65 -1.73 -16.09 -11.91
C ILE A 65 -1.86 -15.54 -10.49
N LYS A 66 -2.11 -14.23 -10.33
CA LYS A 66 -2.30 -13.63 -8.99
C LYS A 66 -3.48 -14.24 -8.26
N LYS A 67 -4.63 -14.39 -8.95
CA LYS A 67 -5.83 -15.00 -8.36
C LYS A 67 -5.58 -16.45 -7.95
N GLN A 68 -4.90 -17.22 -8.81
CA GLN A 68 -4.57 -18.60 -8.51
C GLN A 68 -3.58 -18.72 -7.36
N ASN A 69 -2.55 -17.85 -7.30
CA ASN A 69 -1.62 -17.81 -6.19
C ASN A 69 -2.35 -17.51 -4.87
N HIS A 70 -3.25 -16.52 -4.88
CA HIS A 70 -4.07 -16.20 -3.71
C HIS A 70 -4.88 -17.41 -3.23
N GLN A 71 -5.54 -18.12 -4.14
CA GLN A 71 -6.31 -19.30 -3.78
C GLN A 71 -5.44 -20.42 -3.21
N ASN A 72 -4.29 -20.70 -3.84
CA ASN A 72 -3.34 -21.69 -3.34
C ASN A 72 -2.85 -21.34 -1.91
N ILE A 73 -2.55 -20.06 -1.64
CA ILE A 73 -2.12 -19.62 -0.31
C ILE A 73 -3.24 -19.78 0.72
N LEU A 74 -4.49 -19.47 0.36
CA LEU A 74 -5.64 -19.70 1.24
C LEU A 74 -5.83 -21.17 1.57
N GLU A 75 -5.73 -22.06 0.58
CA GLU A 75 -5.83 -23.51 0.78
C GLU A 75 -4.72 -24.03 1.71
N ILE A 76 -3.48 -23.58 1.49
CA ILE A 76 -2.34 -23.93 2.36
C ILE A 76 -2.60 -23.45 3.80
N ARG A 77 -3.12 -22.24 3.99
CA ARG A 77 -3.47 -21.71 5.32
C ARG A 77 -4.57 -22.53 6.00
N GLN A 78 -5.56 -22.99 5.25
CA GLN A 78 -6.62 -23.86 5.79
C GLN A 78 -6.03 -25.21 6.25
N VAL A 79 -5.13 -25.79 5.45
CA VAL A 79 -4.43 -27.02 5.85
C VAL A 79 -3.60 -26.79 7.11
N ILE A 80 -2.85 -25.70 7.20
CA ILE A 80 -2.06 -25.35 8.39
C ILE A 80 -2.95 -25.23 9.62
N GLN A 81 -4.12 -24.57 9.49
CA GLN A 81 -5.06 -24.43 10.61
C GLN A 81 -5.59 -25.77 11.11
N SER A 82 -5.79 -26.75 10.21
CA SER A 82 -6.25 -28.09 10.61
C SER A 82 -5.24 -28.88 11.44
N TYR A 83 -3.96 -28.46 11.43
CA TYR A 83 -2.87 -29.07 12.21
C TYR A 83 -2.41 -28.22 13.41
N GLY A 84 -3.21 -27.22 13.80
CA GLY A 84 -2.87 -26.31 14.89
C GLY A 84 -2.61 -26.95 16.23
N ASP A 85 -3.18 -28.13 16.49
CA ASP A 85 -3.00 -28.91 17.71
C ASP A 85 -1.65 -29.66 17.76
N VAL A 86 -0.99 -29.87 16.60
CA VAL A 86 0.26 -30.62 16.48
C VAL A 86 1.48 -29.76 16.81
N GLY A 87 1.41 -28.47 16.54
CA GLY A 87 2.51 -27.54 16.77
C GLY A 87 2.29 -26.16 16.18
N LYS A 88 3.21 -25.24 16.41
CA LYS A 88 3.20 -23.91 15.79
C LYS A 88 3.74 -24.00 14.37
N ILE A 89 2.89 -23.84 13.39
CA ILE A 89 3.23 -23.89 11.97
C ILE A 89 3.25 -22.47 11.41
N TYR A 90 4.35 -22.09 10.78
CA TYR A 90 4.51 -20.79 10.12
C TYR A 90 4.61 -21.00 8.61
N LEU A 91 3.83 -20.26 7.86
CA LEU A 91 3.94 -20.21 6.40
C LEU A 91 4.94 -19.15 6.00
N GLY A 92 5.83 -19.47 5.08
CA GLY A 92 6.82 -18.55 4.52
C GLY A 92 7.05 -18.80 3.03
N GLY A 93 7.69 -17.86 2.36
CA GLY A 93 8.06 -18.00 0.95
C GLY A 93 7.58 -16.86 0.09
N ILE A 94 8.24 -16.66 -1.06
CA ILE A 94 7.97 -15.55 -1.99
C ILE A 94 6.50 -15.50 -2.45
N PRO A 95 5.84 -16.61 -2.82
CA PRO A 95 4.44 -16.58 -3.24
C PRO A 95 3.49 -16.06 -2.15
N MET A 96 3.74 -16.47 -0.88
CA MET A 96 2.95 -16.01 0.27
C MET A 96 3.18 -14.53 0.54
N ILE A 97 4.45 -14.09 0.56
CA ILE A 97 4.79 -12.67 0.78
C ILE A 97 4.15 -11.79 -0.30
N ALA A 98 4.20 -12.21 -1.57
CA ALA A 98 3.57 -11.46 -2.66
C ALA A 98 2.05 -11.37 -2.53
N ASP A 99 1.39 -12.43 -2.06
CA ASP A 99 -0.05 -12.46 -1.81
C ASP A 99 -0.45 -11.57 -0.62
N ASP A 100 0.24 -11.70 0.50
CA ASP A 100 0.02 -10.88 1.69
C ASP A 100 0.24 -9.38 1.39
N MET A 101 1.30 -9.03 0.67
CA MET A 101 1.55 -7.66 0.23
C MET A 101 0.38 -7.11 -0.59
N MET A 102 -0.17 -7.88 -1.53
CA MET A 102 -1.29 -7.45 -2.36
C MET A 102 -2.56 -7.25 -1.54
N THR A 103 -2.80 -8.12 -0.56
CA THR A 103 -3.93 -8.05 0.36
C THR A 103 -3.80 -6.83 1.28
N PHE A 104 -2.61 -6.58 1.83
CA PHE A 104 -2.35 -5.40 2.66
C PHE A 104 -2.52 -4.10 1.88
N ILE A 105 -2.00 -4.00 0.64
CA ILE A 105 -2.20 -2.81 -0.20
C ILE A 105 -3.70 -2.49 -0.35
N LYS A 106 -4.52 -3.50 -0.67
CA LYS A 106 -5.96 -3.30 -0.83
C LYS A 106 -6.63 -2.87 0.47
N SER A 107 -6.29 -3.52 1.57
CA SER A 107 -6.80 -3.19 2.90
C SER A 107 -6.40 -1.78 3.32
N ASP A 108 -5.14 -1.42 3.14
CA ASP A 108 -4.59 -0.12 3.52
C ASP A 108 -5.27 1.03 2.78
N ILE A 109 -5.43 0.91 1.46
CA ILE A 109 -6.12 1.93 0.65
C ILE A 109 -7.53 2.18 1.18
N VAL A 110 -8.26 1.13 1.53
CA VAL A 110 -9.64 1.25 2.02
C VAL A 110 -9.67 1.77 3.45
N VAL A 111 -8.93 1.15 4.36
CA VAL A 111 -8.95 1.48 5.80
C VAL A 111 -8.40 2.89 6.05
N PHE A 112 -7.22 3.19 5.50
CA PHE A 112 -6.62 4.53 5.67
C PHE A 112 -7.37 5.59 4.87
N GLY A 113 -7.81 5.29 3.64
CA GLY A 113 -8.57 6.24 2.83
C GLY A 113 -9.88 6.65 3.50
N ILE A 114 -10.67 5.68 3.96
CA ILE A 114 -11.94 5.96 4.67
C ILE A 114 -11.66 6.56 6.05
N GLY A 115 -10.71 6.01 6.82
CA GLY A 115 -10.38 6.49 8.16
C GLY A 115 -9.93 7.95 8.15
N VAL A 116 -9.02 8.32 7.25
CA VAL A 116 -8.55 9.70 7.08
C VAL A 116 -9.68 10.60 6.63
N LEU A 117 -10.53 10.17 5.69
CA LEU A 117 -11.67 10.96 5.22
C LEU A 117 -12.65 11.25 6.35
N LEU A 118 -13.01 10.24 7.16
CA LEU A 118 -13.91 10.43 8.30
C LEU A 118 -13.29 11.36 9.36
N PHE A 119 -11.99 11.20 9.65
CA PHE A 119 -11.27 12.09 10.56
C PHE A 119 -11.26 13.54 10.06
N ILE A 120 -11.04 13.75 8.78
CA ILE A 120 -11.11 15.06 8.14
C ILE A 120 -12.50 15.67 8.29
N ILE A 121 -13.57 14.92 8.00
CA ILE A 121 -14.96 15.39 8.13
C ILE A 121 -15.23 15.78 9.59
N ALA A 122 -14.86 14.96 10.55
CA ALA A 122 -15.05 15.25 11.97
C ALA A 122 -14.29 16.51 12.40
N THR A 123 -13.06 16.70 11.97
CA THR A 123 -12.23 17.88 12.27
C THR A 123 -12.85 19.13 11.67
N LEU A 124 -13.26 19.13 10.39
CA LEU A 124 -13.89 20.25 9.73
C LEU A 124 -15.23 20.61 10.39
N TRP A 125 -16.02 19.61 10.76
CA TRP A 125 -17.25 19.82 11.49
C TRP A 125 -17.02 20.53 12.82
N PHE A 126 -16.03 20.08 13.57
CA PHE A 126 -15.69 20.69 14.86
C PHE A 126 -15.23 22.15 14.71
N VAL A 127 -14.39 22.43 13.69
CA VAL A 127 -13.79 23.76 13.46
C VAL A 127 -14.80 24.75 12.86
N PHE A 128 -15.48 24.38 11.79
CA PHE A 128 -16.28 25.33 11.00
C PHE A 128 -17.76 25.32 11.31
N ARG A 129 -18.32 24.24 11.82
CA ARG A 129 -19.73 24.06 12.18
C ARG A 129 -20.75 24.46 11.08
N LYS A 130 -20.33 24.53 9.82
CA LYS A 130 -21.15 24.86 8.65
C LYS A 130 -20.84 23.90 7.52
N LEU A 131 -21.86 23.26 6.98
CA LEU A 131 -21.74 22.23 5.94
C LEU A 131 -20.96 22.67 4.70
N ILE A 132 -21.15 23.92 4.26
CA ILE A 132 -20.46 24.43 3.08
C ILE A 132 -18.93 24.38 3.22
N TRP A 133 -18.39 24.65 4.42
CA TRP A 133 -16.97 24.62 4.72
C TRP A 133 -16.43 23.22 4.96
N ILE A 134 -17.28 22.20 4.87
CA ILE A 134 -16.92 20.80 4.85
C ILE A 134 -16.93 20.29 3.41
N ILE A 135 -18.02 20.55 2.69
CA ILE A 135 -18.24 20.03 1.33
C ILE A 135 -17.19 20.58 0.36
N VAL A 136 -16.90 21.90 0.38
CA VAL A 136 -15.97 22.52 -0.58
C VAL A 136 -14.53 21.97 -0.44
N PRO A 137 -13.91 21.93 0.75
CA PRO A 137 -12.58 21.32 0.89
C PRO A 137 -12.54 19.84 0.55
N ILE A 138 -13.55 19.06 0.95
CA ILE A 138 -13.61 17.63 0.66
C ILE A 138 -13.74 17.37 -0.84
N SER A 139 -14.61 18.10 -1.55
CA SER A 139 -14.75 17.93 -2.99
C SER A 139 -13.44 18.27 -3.73
N SER A 140 -12.70 19.28 -3.28
CA SER A 140 -11.38 19.60 -3.80
C SER A 140 -10.37 18.47 -3.55
N CYS A 141 -10.33 17.90 -2.35
CA CYS A 141 -9.45 16.78 -2.02
C CYS A 141 -9.77 15.52 -2.84
N ILE A 142 -11.06 15.19 -2.98
CA ILE A 142 -11.49 14.05 -3.79
C ILE A 142 -11.11 14.26 -5.25
N ALA A 143 -11.33 15.45 -5.80
CA ALA A 143 -10.95 15.78 -7.17
C ALA A 143 -9.42 15.62 -7.38
N SER A 144 -8.59 16.10 -6.44
CA SER A 144 -7.14 15.95 -6.51
C SER A 144 -6.71 14.48 -6.54
N VAL A 145 -7.30 13.65 -5.67
CA VAL A 145 -7.01 12.21 -5.64
C VAL A 145 -7.49 11.52 -6.92
N MET A 146 -8.66 11.88 -7.44
CA MET A 146 -9.17 11.32 -8.70
C MET A 146 -8.28 11.68 -9.90
N ILE A 147 -7.84 12.94 -9.99
CA ILE A 147 -6.95 13.40 -11.05
C ILE A 147 -5.61 12.63 -10.97
N MET A 148 -5.06 12.51 -9.77
CA MET A 148 -3.79 11.81 -9.57
C MET A 148 -3.90 10.32 -9.88
N THR A 149 -4.93 9.63 -9.38
CA THR A 149 -5.15 8.20 -9.68
C THR A 149 -5.39 7.96 -11.17
N GLY A 150 -6.11 8.88 -11.83
CA GLY A 150 -6.29 8.85 -13.27
C GLY A 150 -4.96 9.01 -14.03
N LEU A 151 -4.10 9.94 -13.59
CA LEU A 151 -2.77 10.14 -14.16
C LEU A 151 -1.88 8.90 -13.99
N LEU A 152 -1.86 8.30 -12.80
CA LEU A 152 -1.12 7.04 -12.55
C LEU A 152 -1.60 5.91 -13.46
N GLY A 153 -2.92 5.79 -13.66
CA GLY A 153 -3.50 4.82 -14.58
C GLY A 153 -3.09 5.06 -16.03
N LEU A 154 -3.10 6.31 -16.50
CA LEU A 154 -2.65 6.67 -17.86
C LEU A 154 -1.18 6.38 -18.09
N LEU A 155 -0.32 6.62 -17.08
CA LEU A 155 1.11 6.35 -17.16
C LEU A 155 1.47 4.87 -16.95
N GLY A 156 0.48 4.03 -16.62
CA GLY A 156 0.67 2.60 -16.33
C GLY A 156 1.52 2.36 -15.06
N TRP A 157 1.55 3.32 -14.15
CA TRP A 157 2.30 3.20 -12.90
C TRP A 157 1.60 2.26 -11.94
N LYS A 158 2.37 1.32 -11.37
CA LYS A 158 1.86 0.36 -10.41
C LYS A 158 2.04 0.87 -8.98
N VAL A 159 0.96 0.78 -8.22
CA VAL A 159 1.02 1.08 -6.78
C VAL A 159 1.72 -0.07 -6.06
N THR A 160 2.74 0.25 -5.26
CA THR A 160 3.49 -0.68 -4.41
C THR A 160 2.99 -0.60 -2.97
N VAL A 161 3.48 -1.47 -2.08
CA VAL A 161 3.13 -1.44 -0.64
C VAL A 161 3.45 -0.08 -0.01
N ILE A 162 4.62 0.48 -0.34
CA ILE A 162 5.04 1.78 0.21
C ILE A 162 4.23 2.92 -0.41
N SER A 163 3.98 2.86 -1.71
CA SER A 163 3.23 3.90 -2.40
C SER A 163 1.71 3.81 -2.20
N SER A 164 1.17 2.74 -1.63
CA SER A 164 -0.28 2.63 -1.34
C SER A 164 -0.81 3.75 -0.43
N ASN A 165 0.03 4.26 0.45
CA ASN A 165 -0.32 5.35 1.36
C ASN A 165 -0.40 6.74 0.71
N PHE A 166 -0.09 6.87 -0.61
CA PHE A 166 -0.11 8.17 -1.29
C PHE A 166 -1.48 8.85 -1.23
N ILE A 167 -2.57 8.07 -1.30
CA ILE A 167 -3.95 8.60 -1.25
C ILE A 167 -4.19 9.32 0.09
N ALA A 168 -3.86 8.66 1.21
CA ALA A 168 -4.04 9.24 2.54
C ALA A 168 -3.18 10.50 2.72
N LEU A 169 -1.92 10.45 2.28
CA LEU A 169 -1.02 11.61 2.35
C LEU A 169 -1.50 12.77 1.48
N MET A 170 -1.95 12.51 0.25
CA MET A 170 -2.53 13.54 -0.60
C MET A 170 -3.77 14.17 0.03
N LEU A 171 -4.68 13.37 0.60
CA LEU A 171 -5.85 13.90 1.31
C LEU A 171 -5.44 14.83 2.46
N ILE A 172 -4.44 14.44 3.26
CA ILE A 172 -3.99 15.24 4.39
C ILE A 172 -3.34 16.54 3.92
N LEU A 173 -2.43 16.49 2.94
CA LEU A 173 -1.69 17.65 2.45
C LEU A 173 -2.60 18.64 1.73
N THR A 174 -3.45 18.17 0.82
CA THR A 174 -4.42 19.03 0.12
C THR A 174 -5.45 19.63 1.08
N MET A 175 -5.86 18.85 2.11
CA MET A 175 -6.76 19.36 3.14
C MET A 175 -6.13 20.48 3.96
N ALA A 176 -4.87 20.35 4.36
CA ALA A 176 -4.16 21.41 5.09
C ALA A 176 -4.18 22.73 4.32
N MET A 177 -3.92 22.68 3.00
CA MET A 177 -3.98 23.88 2.13
C MET A 177 -5.40 24.45 2.04
N ASN A 178 -6.40 23.59 1.89
CA ASN A 178 -7.79 24.00 1.85
C ASN A 178 -8.27 24.65 3.16
N ILE A 179 -7.82 24.15 4.32
CA ILE A 179 -8.12 24.74 5.62
C ILE A 179 -7.50 26.12 5.74
N HIS A 180 -6.24 26.31 5.32
CA HIS A 180 -5.60 27.63 5.32
C HIS A 180 -6.33 28.63 4.43
N MET A 181 -6.73 28.23 3.22
CA MET A 181 -7.52 29.07 2.32
C MET A 181 -8.87 29.44 2.93
N SER A 182 -9.60 28.47 3.47
CA SER A 182 -10.92 28.66 4.07
C SER A 182 -10.87 29.57 5.30
N THR A 183 -9.90 29.35 6.18
CA THR A 183 -9.70 30.17 7.36
C THR A 183 -9.37 31.62 6.99
N ARG A 184 -8.50 31.81 6.00
CA ARG A 184 -8.14 33.16 5.54
C ARG A 184 -9.32 33.88 4.89
N PHE A 185 -10.11 33.18 4.09
CA PHE A 185 -11.34 33.73 3.53
C PHE A 185 -12.31 34.19 4.63
N LEU A 186 -12.54 33.37 5.66
CA LEU A 186 -13.42 33.71 6.78
C LEU A 186 -12.91 34.92 7.56
N GLN A 187 -11.61 35.02 7.81
CA GLN A 187 -11.00 36.18 8.45
C GLN A 187 -11.22 37.45 7.65
N LEU A 188 -10.97 37.42 6.34
CA LEU A 188 -11.16 38.59 5.46
C LEU A 188 -12.62 38.99 5.35
N LYS A 189 -13.54 38.03 5.29
CA LYS A 189 -14.99 38.29 5.28
C LYS A 189 -15.46 38.96 6.58
N LYS A 190 -14.92 38.52 7.73
CA LYS A 190 -15.23 39.13 9.04
C LYS A 190 -14.68 40.56 9.15
N ASN A 191 -13.47 40.81 8.63
CA ASN A 191 -12.80 42.09 8.75
C ASN A 191 -13.27 43.13 7.72
N SER A 192 -13.96 42.69 6.66
CA SER A 192 -14.46 43.57 5.59
C SER A 192 -15.87 43.16 5.16
N PRO A 193 -16.90 43.35 6.00
CA PRO A 193 -18.26 42.87 5.73
C PRO A 193 -18.93 43.57 4.54
N SER A 194 -18.48 44.78 4.17
CA SER A 194 -19.01 45.55 3.05
C SER A 194 -18.49 45.12 1.67
N LYS A 195 -17.43 44.28 1.64
CA LYS A 195 -16.87 43.84 0.35
C LYS A 195 -17.68 42.69 -0.27
N ASN A 196 -17.74 42.70 -1.61
CA ASN A 196 -18.35 41.60 -2.34
C ASN A 196 -17.59 40.30 -2.15
N THR A 197 -18.31 39.19 -2.19
CA THR A 197 -17.74 37.85 -2.03
C THR A 197 -16.60 37.57 -3.04
N LEU A 198 -16.76 38.03 -4.29
CA LEU A 198 -15.72 37.87 -5.33
C LEU A 198 -14.44 38.65 -5.01
N GLU A 199 -14.55 39.84 -4.45
CA GLU A 199 -13.39 40.63 -4.01
C GLU A 199 -12.66 39.93 -2.86
N ILE A 200 -13.40 39.34 -1.91
CA ILE A 200 -12.80 38.60 -0.81
C ILE A 200 -12.09 37.34 -1.30
N ILE A 201 -12.64 36.60 -2.28
CA ILE A 201 -12.00 35.45 -2.92
C ILE A 201 -10.68 35.89 -3.57
N SER A 202 -10.72 36.94 -4.40
CA SER A 202 -9.53 37.47 -5.06
C SER A 202 -8.43 37.87 -4.07
N LEU A 203 -8.80 38.57 -2.99
CA LEU A 203 -7.89 38.95 -1.92
C LEU A 203 -7.32 37.73 -1.17
N THR A 204 -8.14 36.73 -0.94
CA THR A 204 -7.71 35.48 -0.28
C THR A 204 -6.69 34.77 -1.14
N THR A 205 -7.02 34.56 -2.42
CA THR A 205 -6.10 33.90 -3.37
C THR A 205 -4.78 34.65 -3.48
N ARG A 206 -4.80 35.97 -3.65
CA ARG A 206 -3.58 36.77 -3.72
C ARG A 206 -2.72 36.70 -2.47
N LYS A 207 -3.34 36.68 -1.28
CA LYS A 207 -2.60 36.61 0.00
C LYS A 207 -2.09 35.22 0.33
N MET A 208 -2.78 34.17 -0.12
CA MET A 208 -2.44 32.79 0.21
C MET A 208 -1.60 32.10 -0.88
N PHE A 209 -1.51 32.70 -2.09
CA PHE A 209 -0.76 32.13 -3.20
C PHE A 209 0.69 31.83 -2.82
N TRP A 210 1.43 32.83 -2.37
CA TRP A 210 2.86 32.66 -2.03
C TRP A 210 3.08 31.72 -0.85
N PRO A 211 2.36 31.82 0.30
CA PRO A 211 2.51 30.84 1.37
C PRO A 211 2.25 29.40 0.93
N ILE A 212 1.17 29.17 0.17
CA ILE A 212 0.84 27.83 -0.32
C ILE A 212 1.88 27.35 -1.33
N PHE A 213 2.28 28.20 -2.27
CA PHE A 213 3.30 27.88 -3.27
C PHE A 213 4.63 27.43 -2.60
N TYR A 214 5.12 28.18 -1.62
CA TYR A 214 6.33 27.78 -0.90
C TYR A 214 6.16 26.50 -0.10
N THR A 215 5.00 26.28 0.51
CA THR A 215 4.71 25.03 1.22
C THR A 215 4.71 23.85 0.26
N VAL A 216 4.06 23.97 -0.90
CA VAL A 216 4.06 22.94 -1.94
C VAL A 216 5.48 22.70 -2.45
N LEU A 217 6.23 23.76 -2.76
CA LEU A 217 7.59 23.64 -3.27
C LEU A 217 8.51 22.92 -2.28
N THR A 218 8.47 23.28 -1.00
CA THR A 218 9.29 22.61 0.02
C THR A 218 8.87 21.14 0.19
N THR A 219 7.60 20.84 0.10
CA THR A 219 7.08 19.46 0.18
C THR A 219 7.50 18.64 -1.04
N ILE A 220 7.42 19.22 -2.25
CA ILE A 220 7.94 18.61 -3.47
C ILE A 220 9.42 18.30 -3.34
N LEU A 221 10.24 19.24 -2.86
CA LEU A 221 11.67 19.01 -2.66
C LEU A 221 11.94 17.88 -1.64
N ALA A 222 11.14 17.80 -0.59
CA ALA A 222 11.24 16.70 0.36
C ALA A 222 10.92 15.33 -0.29
N PHE A 223 9.88 15.23 -1.11
CA PHE A 223 9.57 13.98 -1.83
C PHE A 223 10.56 13.66 -2.94
N LEU A 224 11.09 14.68 -3.64
CA LEU A 224 12.16 14.51 -4.62
C LEU A 224 13.43 13.93 -4.00
N SER A 225 13.71 14.21 -2.73
CA SER A 225 14.88 13.62 -2.05
C SER A 225 14.80 12.09 -1.96
N LEU A 226 13.58 11.49 -1.98
CA LEU A 226 13.39 10.04 -1.98
C LEU A 226 13.85 9.37 -3.28
N ILE A 227 13.99 10.13 -4.38
CA ILE A 227 14.46 9.62 -5.67
C ILE A 227 15.92 9.16 -5.60
N PHE A 228 16.69 9.71 -4.65
CA PHE A 228 18.09 9.30 -4.42
C PHE A 228 18.20 8.02 -3.58
N SER A 229 17.08 7.40 -3.19
CA SER A 229 17.07 6.10 -2.53
C SER A 229 17.49 4.99 -3.51
N GLU A 230 18.10 3.92 -3.00
CA GLU A 230 18.40 2.72 -3.78
C GLU A 230 17.20 1.77 -3.90
N ILE A 231 16.11 2.05 -3.18
CA ILE A 231 14.92 1.18 -3.09
C ILE A 231 13.85 1.66 -4.06
N LYS A 232 13.61 0.91 -5.13
CA LYS A 232 12.66 1.27 -6.19
C LYS A 232 11.25 1.67 -5.70
N PRO A 233 10.59 0.98 -4.77
CA PRO A 233 9.29 1.41 -4.24
C PRO A 233 9.30 2.78 -3.57
N ILE A 234 10.42 3.19 -2.97
CA ILE A 234 10.60 4.51 -2.36
C ILE A 234 10.75 5.58 -3.45
N ILE A 235 11.53 5.28 -4.49
CA ILE A 235 11.69 6.16 -5.67
C ILE A 235 10.33 6.40 -6.33
N ASP A 236 9.57 5.33 -6.59
CA ASP A 236 8.24 5.41 -7.20
C ASP A 236 7.29 6.26 -6.34
N PHE A 237 7.33 6.08 -5.01
CA PHE A 237 6.56 6.89 -4.07
C PHE A 237 6.95 8.37 -4.10
N GLY A 238 8.25 8.68 -4.15
CA GLY A 238 8.78 10.04 -4.29
C GLY A 238 8.24 10.74 -5.54
N TRP A 239 8.28 10.06 -6.68
CA TRP A 239 7.69 10.57 -7.92
C TRP A 239 6.18 10.75 -7.83
N MET A 240 5.44 9.77 -7.32
CA MET A 240 3.99 9.85 -7.16
C MET A 240 3.58 11.08 -6.33
N MET A 241 4.26 11.30 -5.20
CA MET A 241 3.97 12.45 -4.34
C MET A 241 4.38 13.78 -4.96
N THR A 242 5.48 13.81 -5.72
CA THR A 242 5.94 15.01 -6.43
C THR A 242 4.95 15.46 -7.49
N PHE A 243 4.38 14.54 -8.26
CA PHE A 243 3.36 14.87 -9.27
C PHE A 243 1.97 15.08 -8.68
N GLY A 244 1.70 14.53 -7.51
CA GLY A 244 0.39 14.64 -6.85
C GLY A 244 0.14 15.97 -6.14
N LEU A 245 1.19 16.73 -5.85
CA LEU A 245 1.14 18.03 -5.16
C LEU A 245 1.21 19.20 -6.13
#